data_f44a438298d3b730d598781597365e4f
#
_entry.id   f44a438298d3b730d598781597365e4f
#
_cell.length_a   1.000
_cell.length_b   1.000
_cell.length_c   1.000
_cell.angle_alpha   90.00
_cell.angle_beta   90.00
_cell.angle_gamma   90.00
#
_symmetry.space_group_name_H-M   'P 1'
#
loop_
_entity.id
_entity.type
_entity.pdbx_description
1 polymer ?
#
loop_
_entity_poly.entity_id
_entity_poly.type
_entity_poly.pdbx_seq_one_letter_code
_entity_poly.pdbx_strand_id
1 'polypeptide(L)'
;ICDTPNEIRNDILKYCFKTSIRTYLVPKISDIIVRGGDNMELFDTPLIISKNYGLGIEQRFFKRCFDILLSSIGIIIASPFMLITAIAIKLCDHGPVLYKQVRLTKDGKEFKLLKFRSMVVNAESDGVARLASDGDKRVTPVGKFIRKVRLDELPQLFNIFKGDMSGVG
;
A
#
# COMPACT_ATOMS: atom_id res chain seq x y z
N ILE A 1 -24.92 -9.41 22.18
CA ILE A 1 -26.04 -8.65 21.52
C ILE A 1 -25.85 -8.67 19.96
N CYS A 2 -25.14 -9.67 19.42
CA CYS A 2 -24.87 -9.70 17.97
C CYS A 2 -26.09 -10.01 17.10
N ASP A 3 -27.07 -10.75 17.60
CA ASP A 3 -28.24 -11.22 16.84
C ASP A 3 -29.58 -10.58 17.25
N THR A 4 -29.53 -9.46 17.97
CA THR A 4 -30.77 -8.79 18.43
C THR A 4 -31.37 -7.99 17.25
N PRO A 5 -32.71 -8.06 17.05
CA PRO A 5 -33.42 -7.20 16.08
C PRO A 5 -33.10 -5.73 16.30
N ASN A 6 -33.02 -4.95 15.20
CA ASN A 6 -32.60 -3.56 15.26
C ASN A 6 -33.48 -2.69 16.16
N GLU A 7 -34.77 -2.97 16.22
CA GLU A 7 -35.75 -2.24 17.08
C GLU A 7 -35.40 -2.38 18.56
N ILE A 8 -35.24 -3.62 19.04
CA ILE A 8 -34.89 -3.89 20.44
C ILE A 8 -33.52 -3.33 20.80
N ARG A 9 -32.55 -3.45 19.89
CA ARG A 9 -31.23 -2.88 20.06
C ARG A 9 -31.29 -1.35 20.23
N ASN A 10 -32.07 -0.66 19.41
CA ASN A 10 -32.24 0.79 19.48
C ASN A 10 -32.92 1.23 20.76
N ASP A 11 -33.92 0.50 21.26
CA ASP A 11 -34.60 0.80 22.52
C ASP A 11 -33.68 0.64 23.73
N ILE A 12 -32.87 -0.43 23.74
CA ILE A 12 -31.85 -0.63 24.78
C ILE A 12 -30.86 0.53 24.77
N LEU A 13 -30.40 0.95 23.58
CA LEU A 13 -29.47 2.06 23.45
C LEU A 13 -30.05 3.38 23.95
N LYS A 14 -31.30 3.69 23.59
CA LYS A 14 -32.01 4.88 24.07
C LYS A 14 -32.15 4.86 25.60
N TYR A 15 -32.45 3.71 26.18
CA TYR A 15 -32.54 3.55 27.64
C TYR A 15 -31.18 3.79 28.31
N CYS A 16 -30.13 3.13 27.82
CA CYS A 16 -28.78 3.29 28.36
C CYS A 16 -28.27 4.73 28.25
N PHE A 17 -28.59 5.40 27.13
CA PHE A 17 -28.23 6.81 26.93
C PHE A 17 -28.94 7.73 27.94
N LYS A 18 -30.25 7.54 28.14
CA LYS A 18 -31.04 8.30 29.13
C LYS A 18 -30.55 8.10 30.55
N THR A 19 -30.11 6.91 30.90
CA THR A 19 -29.65 6.56 32.25
C THR A 19 -28.15 6.76 32.44
N SER A 20 -27.43 7.33 31.46
CA SER A 20 -25.98 7.56 31.47
C SER A 20 -25.15 6.28 31.75
N ILE A 21 -25.67 5.12 31.39
CA ILE A 21 -24.97 3.85 31.52
C ILE A 21 -23.95 3.69 30.41
N ARG A 22 -22.70 3.42 30.76
CA ARG A 22 -21.64 3.15 29.77
C ARG A 22 -21.89 1.82 29.05
N THR A 23 -22.12 1.90 27.74
CA THR A 23 -22.54 0.75 26.92
C THR A 23 -21.47 0.46 25.86
N TYR A 24 -21.09 -0.80 25.72
CA TYR A 24 -20.18 -1.28 24.67
C TYR A 24 -20.98 -2.03 23.60
N LEU A 25 -20.80 -1.64 22.37
CA LEU A 25 -21.49 -2.21 21.21
C LEU A 25 -20.50 -2.74 20.19
N VAL A 26 -20.84 -3.86 19.59
CA VAL A 26 -20.18 -4.28 18.34
C VAL A 26 -20.90 -3.57 17.19
N PRO A 27 -20.21 -2.69 16.45
CA PRO A 27 -20.84 -1.96 15.36
C PRO A 27 -21.19 -2.91 14.21
N LYS A 28 -22.36 -2.73 13.62
CA LYS A 28 -22.72 -3.35 12.33
C LYS A 28 -22.09 -2.55 11.19
N ILE A 29 -21.99 -3.14 9.99
CA ILE A 29 -21.43 -2.46 8.81
C ILE A 29 -22.17 -1.14 8.53
N SER A 30 -23.49 -1.11 8.68
CA SER A 30 -24.32 0.11 8.58
C SER A 30 -23.88 1.19 9.54
N ASP A 31 -23.57 0.85 10.80
CA ASP A 31 -23.17 1.82 11.83
C ASP A 31 -21.80 2.42 11.51
N ILE A 32 -20.91 1.61 10.92
CA ILE A 32 -19.57 2.07 10.49
C ILE A 32 -19.68 3.02 9.30
N ILE A 33 -20.54 2.69 8.32
CA ILE A 33 -20.77 3.51 7.13
C ILE A 33 -21.38 4.86 7.51
N VAL A 34 -22.40 4.86 8.41
CA VAL A 34 -23.08 6.08 8.88
C VAL A 34 -22.11 6.97 9.67
N ARG A 35 -21.23 6.39 10.49
CA ARG A 35 -20.24 7.16 11.27
C ARG A 35 -19.22 7.89 10.41
N GLY A 36 -18.90 7.35 9.22
CA GLY A 36 -18.03 7.99 8.23
C GLY A 36 -18.74 8.96 7.29
N GLY A 37 -20.05 9.18 7.46
CA GLY A 37 -20.84 10.08 6.62
C GLY A 37 -20.78 11.53 7.06
N ASP A 38 -20.94 12.46 6.10
CA ASP A 38 -21.10 13.88 6.39
C ASP A 38 -22.54 14.19 6.81
N ASN A 39 -22.69 14.99 7.86
CA ASN A 39 -23.98 15.51 8.27
C ASN A 39 -24.38 16.67 7.34
N MET A 40 -25.53 16.58 6.73
CA MET A 40 -26.14 17.63 5.91
C MET A 40 -27.54 17.91 6.43
N GLU A 41 -27.87 19.18 6.57
CA GLU A 41 -29.23 19.60 6.91
C GLU A 41 -29.97 20.02 5.62
N LEU A 42 -31.05 19.36 5.33
CA LEU A 42 -31.94 19.73 4.23
C LEU A 42 -33.38 19.93 4.77
N PHE A 43 -33.88 21.14 4.71
CA PHE A 43 -35.22 21.49 5.20
C PHE A 43 -35.51 21.02 6.64
N ASP A 44 -34.60 21.35 7.59
CA ASP A 44 -34.68 20.96 9.01
C ASP A 44 -34.63 19.43 9.25
N THR A 45 -34.29 18.64 8.23
CA THR A 45 -34.12 17.18 8.37
C THR A 45 -32.65 16.87 8.35
N PRO A 46 -32.07 16.24 9.42
CA PRO A 46 -30.69 15.82 9.42
C PRO A 46 -30.51 14.60 8.50
N LEU A 47 -29.74 14.76 7.45
CA LEU A 47 -29.38 13.70 6.52
C LEU A 47 -27.91 13.33 6.69
N ILE A 48 -27.61 12.04 6.66
CA ILE A 48 -26.24 11.53 6.66
C ILE A 48 -25.90 11.08 5.24
N ILE A 49 -24.98 11.79 4.61
CA ILE A 49 -24.49 11.43 3.28
C ILE A 49 -23.30 10.50 3.41
N SER A 50 -23.49 9.22 3.10
CA SER A 50 -22.39 8.28 2.95
C SER A 50 -21.80 8.42 1.54
N LYS A 51 -20.67 9.09 1.43
CA LYS A 51 -19.91 9.20 0.18
C LYS A 51 -18.73 8.25 0.21
N ASN A 52 -18.49 7.60 -0.92
CA ASN A 52 -17.23 6.88 -1.11
C ASN A 52 -16.15 7.94 -1.40
N TYR A 53 -15.40 8.33 -0.36
CA TYR A 53 -14.37 9.36 -0.44
C TYR A 53 -13.14 8.84 -1.20
N GLY A 54 -13.30 8.64 -2.52
CA GLY A 54 -12.14 8.63 -3.40
C GLY A 54 -11.55 10.04 -3.51
N LEU A 55 -10.24 10.15 -3.65
CA LEU A 55 -9.59 11.44 -3.90
C LEU A 55 -10.28 12.18 -5.05
N GLY A 56 -10.63 13.45 -4.85
CA GLY A 56 -11.15 14.33 -5.89
C GLY A 56 -10.18 14.44 -7.07
N ILE A 57 -10.68 14.87 -8.23
CA ILE A 57 -9.85 15.00 -9.45
C ILE A 57 -8.68 15.94 -9.20
N GLU A 58 -8.91 17.06 -8.53
CA GLU A 58 -7.88 18.04 -8.15
C GLU A 58 -6.82 17.41 -7.24
N GLN A 59 -7.25 16.67 -6.19
CA GLN A 59 -6.35 16.01 -5.26
C GLN A 59 -5.51 14.92 -5.95
N ARG A 60 -6.08 14.20 -6.93
CA ARG A 60 -5.34 13.23 -7.74
C ARG A 60 -4.29 13.91 -8.61
N PHE A 61 -4.63 15.06 -9.17
CA PHE A 61 -3.69 15.84 -9.99
C PHE A 61 -2.51 16.34 -9.15
N PHE A 62 -2.79 17.01 -8.02
CA PHE A 62 -1.74 17.48 -7.12
C PHE A 62 -0.88 16.32 -6.59
N LYS A 63 -1.52 15.22 -6.18
CA LYS A 63 -0.80 14.02 -5.76
C LYS A 63 0.13 13.51 -6.86
N ARG A 64 -0.32 13.47 -8.11
CA ARG A 64 0.49 13.01 -9.23
C ARG A 64 1.68 13.95 -9.50
N CYS A 65 1.48 15.26 -9.42
CA CYS A 65 2.56 16.24 -9.53
C CYS A 65 3.62 16.01 -8.44
N PHE A 66 3.20 15.81 -7.20
CA PHE A 66 4.10 15.49 -6.10
C PHE A 66 4.85 14.17 -6.31
N ASP A 67 4.18 13.11 -6.73
CA ASP A 67 4.81 11.81 -7.00
C ASP A 67 5.89 11.95 -8.09
N ILE A 68 5.63 12.68 -9.16
CA ILE A 68 6.61 12.93 -10.23
C ILE A 68 7.79 13.76 -9.72
N LEU A 69 7.52 14.84 -8.98
CA LEU A 69 8.58 15.72 -8.46
C LEU A 69 9.49 14.95 -7.49
N LEU A 70 8.90 14.29 -6.49
CA LEU A 70 9.65 13.54 -5.48
C LEU A 70 10.41 12.36 -6.08
N SER A 71 9.78 11.61 -7.01
CA SER A 71 10.47 10.50 -7.67
C SER A 71 11.60 10.96 -8.56
N SER A 72 11.47 12.12 -9.26
CA SER A 72 12.53 12.69 -10.08
C SER A 72 13.75 13.08 -9.23
N ILE A 73 13.51 13.81 -8.13
CA ILE A 73 14.56 14.17 -7.18
C ILE A 73 15.20 12.90 -6.59
N GLY A 74 14.36 11.94 -6.18
CA GLY A 74 14.81 10.68 -5.63
C GLY A 74 15.69 9.89 -6.60
N ILE A 75 15.33 9.83 -7.89
CA ILE A 75 16.13 9.16 -8.93
C ILE A 75 17.49 9.84 -9.09
N ILE A 76 17.52 11.18 -9.13
CA ILE A 76 18.79 11.94 -9.28
C ILE A 76 19.71 11.65 -8.10
N ILE A 77 19.21 11.76 -6.87
CA ILE A 77 20.00 11.53 -5.64
C ILE A 77 20.44 10.06 -5.54
N ALA A 78 19.54 9.12 -5.85
CA ALA A 78 19.81 7.70 -5.76
C ALA A 78 20.64 7.14 -6.92
N SER A 79 20.77 7.87 -8.04
CA SER A 79 21.44 7.39 -9.26
C SER A 79 22.88 6.86 -9.02
N PRO A 80 23.78 7.53 -8.27
CA PRO A 80 25.12 6.99 -8.03
C PRO A 80 25.07 5.69 -7.22
N PHE A 81 24.18 5.59 -6.23
CA PHE A 81 24.01 4.36 -5.44
C PHE A 81 23.43 3.24 -6.28
N MET A 82 22.46 3.56 -7.15
CA MET A 82 21.88 2.57 -8.07
C MET A 82 22.94 2.06 -9.06
N LEU A 83 23.80 2.93 -9.57
CA LEU A 83 24.87 2.52 -10.48
C LEU A 83 25.88 1.59 -9.80
N ILE A 84 26.36 1.96 -8.61
CA ILE A 84 27.28 1.13 -7.83
C ILE A 84 26.65 -0.24 -7.53
N THR A 85 25.38 -0.26 -7.09
CA THR A 85 24.62 -1.48 -6.81
C THR A 85 24.47 -2.34 -8.06
N ALA A 86 24.17 -1.75 -9.21
CA ALA A 86 24.06 -2.44 -10.49
C ALA A 86 25.35 -3.12 -10.91
N ILE A 87 26.49 -2.41 -10.76
CA ILE A 87 27.83 -2.96 -11.03
C ILE A 87 28.15 -4.10 -10.08
N ALA A 88 27.91 -3.93 -8.78
CA ALA A 88 28.17 -4.96 -7.77
C ALA A 88 27.37 -6.25 -8.05
N ILE A 89 26.07 -6.14 -8.41
CA ILE A 89 25.25 -7.29 -8.79
C ILE A 89 25.81 -7.96 -10.04
N LYS A 90 26.19 -7.17 -11.06
CA LYS A 90 26.70 -7.68 -12.33
C LYS A 90 28.02 -8.43 -12.17
N LEU A 91 28.91 -7.96 -11.29
CA LEU A 91 30.17 -8.61 -10.99
C LEU A 91 29.99 -9.89 -10.15
N CYS A 92 28.96 -9.94 -9.29
CA CYS A 92 28.72 -11.08 -8.40
C CYS A 92 28.12 -12.29 -9.13
N ASP A 93 27.17 -12.08 -10.05
CA ASP A 93 26.35 -13.17 -10.61
C ASP A 93 26.16 -13.10 -12.14
N HIS A 94 26.80 -12.14 -12.83
CA HIS A 94 26.79 -11.95 -14.30
C HIS A 94 25.41 -11.94 -15.00
N GLY A 95 24.32 -12.12 -14.28
CA GLY A 95 22.97 -12.14 -14.82
C GLY A 95 22.29 -10.76 -14.91
N PRO A 96 20.96 -10.67 -15.09
CA PRO A 96 20.24 -9.42 -15.14
C PRO A 96 20.26 -8.69 -13.79
N VAL A 97 20.48 -7.37 -13.82
CA VAL A 97 20.60 -6.53 -12.62
C VAL A 97 19.25 -6.30 -11.95
N LEU A 98 18.19 -6.14 -12.78
CA LEU A 98 16.85 -5.87 -12.33
C LEU A 98 15.99 -7.14 -12.31
N TYR A 99 15.21 -7.28 -11.25
CA TYR A 99 14.15 -8.26 -11.11
C TYR A 99 12.81 -7.57 -11.28
N LYS A 100 11.89 -8.20 -12.00
CA LYS A 100 10.54 -7.68 -12.28
C LYS A 100 9.52 -8.60 -11.62
N GLN A 101 8.80 -8.09 -10.62
CA GLN A 101 7.74 -8.83 -9.95
C GLN A 101 6.38 -8.32 -10.41
N VAL A 102 5.49 -9.21 -10.84
CA VAL A 102 4.11 -8.85 -11.16
C VAL A 102 3.37 -8.53 -9.87
N ARG A 103 2.69 -7.38 -9.84
CA ARG A 103 1.85 -6.91 -8.74
C ARG A 103 0.57 -6.32 -9.29
N LEU A 104 -0.46 -6.24 -8.46
CA LEU A 104 -1.74 -5.63 -8.80
C LEU A 104 -1.81 -4.21 -8.23
N THR A 105 -2.33 -3.28 -9.04
CA THR A 105 -2.74 -1.95 -8.56
C THR A 105 -4.02 -2.08 -7.72
N LYS A 106 -4.44 -1.00 -7.06
CA LYS A 106 -5.73 -0.94 -6.35
C LYS A 106 -6.94 -1.23 -7.24
N ASP A 107 -6.83 -0.97 -8.54
CA ASP A 107 -7.89 -1.18 -9.53
C ASP A 107 -7.79 -2.58 -10.21
N GLY A 108 -6.95 -3.48 -9.67
CA GLY A 108 -6.77 -4.84 -10.17
C GLY A 108 -5.94 -4.96 -11.46
N LYS A 109 -5.30 -3.89 -11.93
CA LYS A 109 -4.42 -3.93 -13.10
C LYS A 109 -3.05 -4.44 -12.72
N GLU A 110 -2.50 -5.32 -13.54
CA GLU A 110 -1.15 -5.84 -13.35
C GLU A 110 -0.09 -4.80 -13.76
N PHE A 111 0.94 -4.68 -12.94
CA PHE A 111 2.16 -3.93 -13.29
C PHE A 111 3.41 -4.67 -12.84
N LYS A 112 4.55 -4.31 -13.42
CA LYS A 112 5.85 -4.92 -13.11
C LYS A 112 6.60 -4.05 -12.13
N LEU A 113 6.62 -4.46 -10.86
CA LEU A 113 7.40 -3.82 -9.81
C LEU A 113 8.89 -4.07 -10.06
N LEU A 114 9.68 -3.01 -10.12
CA LEU A 114 11.12 -3.06 -10.37
C LEU A 114 11.89 -3.16 -9.05
N LYS A 115 12.79 -4.14 -8.93
CA LYS A 115 13.72 -4.27 -7.82
C LYS A 115 15.11 -4.66 -8.32
N PHE A 116 16.15 -4.34 -7.57
CA PHE A 116 17.45 -4.96 -7.80
C PHE A 116 17.39 -6.44 -7.43
N ARG A 117 18.07 -7.26 -8.26
CA ARG A 117 18.15 -8.68 -8.00
C ARG A 117 19.07 -8.96 -6.81
N SER A 118 18.54 -9.61 -5.80
CA SER A 118 19.23 -9.98 -4.57
C SER A 118 19.48 -11.49 -4.42
N MET A 119 18.94 -12.28 -5.36
CA MET A 119 19.05 -13.75 -5.38
C MET A 119 19.75 -14.21 -6.66
N VAL A 120 20.28 -15.45 -6.65
CA VAL A 120 20.87 -16.09 -7.82
C VAL A 120 19.86 -16.21 -8.98
N VAL A 121 20.37 -16.34 -10.23
CA VAL A 121 19.53 -16.34 -11.44
C VAL A 121 18.42 -17.39 -11.40
N ASN A 122 18.70 -18.57 -10.85
CA ASN A 122 17.77 -19.70 -10.83
C ASN A 122 17.09 -19.90 -9.46
N ALA A 123 16.94 -18.82 -8.66
CA ALA A 123 16.36 -18.90 -7.32
C ALA A 123 14.91 -19.44 -7.29
N GLU A 124 14.16 -19.27 -8.37
CA GLU A 124 12.75 -19.69 -8.55
C GLU A 124 12.59 -20.58 -9.80
N SER A 125 13.56 -21.45 -10.09
CA SER A 125 13.54 -22.34 -11.26
C SER A 125 12.37 -23.34 -11.25
N ASP A 126 11.82 -23.62 -10.07
CA ASP A 126 10.63 -24.46 -9.87
C ASP A 126 9.30 -23.70 -10.04
N GLY A 127 9.33 -22.40 -10.42
CA GLY A 127 8.14 -21.59 -10.68
C GLY A 127 7.31 -21.24 -9.44
N VAL A 128 7.77 -21.62 -8.25
CA VAL A 128 7.06 -21.34 -7.00
C VAL A 128 7.71 -20.14 -6.29
N ALA A 129 6.97 -19.02 -6.20
CA ALA A 129 7.42 -17.86 -5.43
C ALA A 129 7.42 -18.19 -3.93
N ARG A 130 8.60 -18.29 -3.33
CA ARG A 130 8.78 -18.55 -1.89
C ARG A 130 9.30 -17.32 -1.19
N LEU A 131 8.73 -17.01 -0.02
CA LEU A 131 9.27 -15.97 0.84
C LEU A 131 10.70 -16.35 1.27
N ALA A 132 11.62 -15.38 1.18
CA ALA A 132 12.97 -15.57 1.68
C ALA A 132 12.96 -15.60 3.21
N SER A 133 13.57 -16.65 3.79
CA SER A 133 13.82 -16.74 5.23
C SER A 133 15.20 -16.23 5.60
N ASP A 134 15.45 -15.99 6.89
CA ASP A 134 16.79 -15.67 7.37
C ASP A 134 17.74 -16.85 7.09
N GLY A 135 18.85 -16.55 6.40
CA GLY A 135 19.84 -17.57 6.00
C GLY A 135 19.54 -18.29 4.68
N ASP A 136 18.60 -17.82 3.89
CA ASP A 136 18.28 -18.40 2.57
C ASP A 136 19.52 -18.43 1.66
N LYS A 137 19.95 -19.62 1.28
CA LYS A 137 21.14 -19.86 0.43
C LYS A 137 21.00 -19.28 -0.99
N ARG A 138 19.78 -18.94 -1.41
CA ARG A 138 19.52 -18.31 -2.71
C ARG A 138 19.92 -16.84 -2.75
N VAL A 139 20.09 -16.21 -1.58
CA VAL A 139 20.46 -14.79 -1.49
C VAL A 139 21.96 -14.65 -1.68
N THR A 140 22.37 -13.84 -2.67
CA THR A 140 23.79 -13.54 -2.91
C THR A 140 24.40 -12.71 -1.77
N PRO A 141 25.73 -12.73 -1.55
CA PRO A 141 26.38 -11.89 -0.54
C PRO A 141 26.05 -10.39 -0.72
N VAL A 142 26.10 -9.91 -1.98
CA VAL A 142 25.70 -8.55 -2.34
C VAL A 142 24.19 -8.36 -2.06
N GLY A 143 23.36 -9.34 -2.42
CA GLY A 143 21.93 -9.34 -2.16
C GLY A 143 21.59 -9.19 -0.69
N LYS A 144 22.33 -9.85 0.20
CA LYS A 144 22.15 -9.74 1.65
C LYS A 144 22.39 -8.31 2.15
N PHE A 145 23.43 -7.66 1.64
CA PHE A 145 23.74 -6.28 1.98
C PHE A 145 22.69 -5.30 1.47
N ILE A 146 22.31 -5.36 0.17
CA ILE A 146 21.37 -4.41 -0.43
C ILE A 146 19.97 -4.54 0.19
N ARG A 147 19.53 -5.74 0.59
CA ARG A 147 18.29 -5.97 1.33
C ARG A 147 18.32 -5.36 2.74
N LYS A 148 19.44 -5.51 3.45
CA LYS A 148 19.61 -4.95 4.80
C LYS A 148 19.44 -3.43 4.81
N VAL A 149 19.96 -2.75 3.78
CA VAL A 149 19.89 -1.27 3.65
C VAL A 149 18.76 -0.80 2.73
N ARG A 150 17.92 -1.70 2.25
CA ARG A 150 16.80 -1.45 1.34
C ARG A 150 17.15 -0.77 0.02
N LEU A 151 18.38 -0.91 -0.44
CA LEU A 151 18.81 -0.44 -1.75
C LEU A 151 18.14 -1.21 -2.90
N ASP A 152 17.71 -2.45 -2.64
CA ASP A 152 17.00 -3.28 -3.62
C ASP A 152 15.66 -2.68 -4.08
N GLU A 153 15.10 -1.77 -3.32
CA GLU A 153 13.82 -1.12 -3.62
C GLU A 153 13.97 0.20 -4.40
N LEU A 154 15.19 0.76 -4.51
CA LEU A 154 15.40 2.02 -5.22
C LEU A 154 14.86 2.05 -6.66
N PRO A 155 14.91 0.97 -7.46
CA PRO A 155 14.32 0.97 -8.80
C PRO A 155 12.80 1.20 -8.83
N GLN A 156 12.09 1.06 -7.69
CA GLN A 156 10.66 1.36 -7.60
C GLN A 156 10.36 2.84 -7.84
N LEU A 157 11.34 3.73 -7.65
CA LEU A 157 11.21 5.15 -8.00
C LEU A 157 10.83 5.34 -9.47
N PHE A 158 11.29 4.47 -10.38
CA PHE A 158 10.87 4.49 -11.78
C PHE A 158 9.40 4.08 -11.96
N ASN A 159 8.88 3.16 -11.14
CA ASN A 159 7.45 2.81 -11.15
C ASN A 159 6.59 3.97 -10.67
N ILE A 160 7.03 4.71 -9.62
CA ILE A 160 6.34 5.92 -9.14
C ILE A 160 6.36 6.99 -10.21
N PHE A 161 7.51 7.26 -10.81
CA PHE A 161 7.66 8.24 -11.89
C PHE A 161 6.75 7.91 -13.09
N LYS A 162 6.69 6.66 -13.49
CA LYS A 162 5.81 6.19 -14.58
C LYS A 162 4.33 6.24 -14.22
N GLY A 163 3.98 6.08 -12.93
CA GLY A 163 2.60 6.08 -12.43
C GLY A 163 2.00 4.70 -12.24
N ASP A 164 2.81 3.67 -12.26
CA ASP A 164 2.36 2.31 -11.95
C ASP A 164 1.97 2.19 -10.46
N MET A 165 2.59 3.01 -9.61
CA MET A 165 2.31 3.10 -8.17
C MET A 165 2.50 4.53 -7.66
N SER A 166 2.02 4.82 -6.45
CA SER A 166 2.24 6.10 -5.76
C SER A 166 3.25 5.93 -4.64
N GLY A 167 4.01 6.98 -4.35
CA GLY A 167 4.96 7.00 -3.22
C GLY A 167 4.26 7.10 -1.87
N VAL A 168 3.04 7.67 -1.86
CA VAL A 168 2.16 7.76 -0.68
C VAL A 168 0.85 7.11 -1.05
N GLY A 169 0.55 5.97 -0.43
CA GLY A 169 -0.61 5.13 -0.69
C GLY A 169 -1.89 5.62 -0.07
#